data_8d75aa30c356b2dc1e1a2ef606760e8d
#
_entry.id   8d75aa30c356b2dc1e1a2ef606760e8d
#
_cell.length_a   1.000
_cell.length_b   1.000
_cell.length_c   1.000
_cell.angle_alpha   90.00
_cell.angle_beta   90.00
_cell.angle_gamma   90.00
#
_symmetry.space_group_name_H-M   'P 1'
#
loop_
_entity.id
_entity.type
_entity.pdbx_description
1 polymer ?
#
loop_
_entity_poly.entity_id
_entity_poly.type
_entity_poly.pdbx_seq_one_letter_code
_entity_poly.pdbx_strand_id
1 'polypeptide(L)'
;ILDVVYNHTAEGNHMGPTLSFKGIDNASYYRLVEGDQQHYFDTTGTGNSLLMRSPHALQLITDSLRYWVTEMHVDGFRFDLAATLARQFQEVDKLSAFFDIVEQDPIISRVKLIAEPWDLGSGGYQVGGFPSSWSEWNGRYRDTVRDFWRSQPSTLPEFASRLMGSSDLYQVNGRRPVASVNFITAHDGFTMND
;
A
#
# COMPACT_ATOMS: atom_id res chain seq x y z
N ILE A 1 -13.53 3.95 -7.59
CA ILE A 1 -12.40 3.56 -6.74
C ILE A 1 -12.08 4.72 -5.82
N LEU A 2 -12.02 4.47 -4.52
CA LEU A 2 -11.63 5.44 -3.51
C LEU A 2 -10.15 5.22 -3.14
N ASP A 3 -9.37 6.31 -3.10
CA ASP A 3 -8.01 6.28 -2.60
C ASP A 3 -8.04 6.44 -1.07
N VAL A 4 -7.42 5.52 -0.33
CA VAL A 4 -7.51 5.48 1.12
C VAL A 4 -6.13 5.44 1.77
N VAL A 5 -5.98 6.19 2.85
CA VAL A 5 -4.76 6.28 3.63
C VAL A 5 -5.03 5.73 5.04
N TYR A 6 -4.61 4.48 5.28
CA TYR A 6 -4.72 3.82 6.59
C TYR A 6 -3.36 3.49 7.19
N ASN A 7 -2.28 3.90 6.55
CA ASN A 7 -0.92 3.59 6.99
C ASN A 7 -0.37 4.61 7.98
N HIS A 8 -0.85 5.86 7.96
CA HIS A 8 -0.41 6.93 8.85
C HIS A 8 -1.53 7.95 9.13
N THR A 9 -1.25 8.93 9.97
CA THR A 9 -2.12 10.08 10.20
C THR A 9 -1.36 11.41 10.06
N ALA A 10 -2.08 12.51 9.92
CA ALA A 10 -1.51 13.84 9.73
C ALA A 10 -0.80 14.41 10.98
N GLU A 11 -0.74 13.68 12.08
CA GLU A 11 -0.05 14.09 13.30
C GLU A 11 1.48 14.16 13.14
N GLY A 12 2.02 13.55 12.08
CA GLY A 12 3.47 13.51 11.85
C GLY A 12 4.18 12.71 12.93
N ASN A 13 5.26 13.27 13.51
CA ASN A 13 6.07 12.59 14.51
C ASN A 13 5.61 12.87 15.96
N HIS A 14 6.41 12.44 16.93
CA HIS A 14 6.13 12.59 18.37
C HIS A 14 5.93 14.04 18.82
N MET A 15 6.51 15.03 18.12
CA MET A 15 6.35 16.47 18.40
C MET A 15 5.14 17.08 17.66
N GLY A 16 4.48 16.32 16.80
CA GLY A 16 3.32 16.80 16.04
C GLY A 16 2.09 17.03 16.93
N PRO A 17 1.09 17.75 16.40
CA PRO A 17 -0.13 18.07 17.13
C PRO A 17 -0.95 16.81 17.44
N THR A 18 -1.82 16.91 18.42
CA THR A 18 -2.79 15.85 18.77
C THR A 18 -4.09 16.09 18.01
N LEU A 19 -4.24 15.47 16.83
CA LEU A 19 -5.35 15.71 15.92
C LEU A 19 -6.29 14.50 15.78
N SER A 20 -5.75 13.30 15.94
CA SER A 20 -6.43 12.05 15.65
C SER A 20 -6.26 11.06 16.83
N PHE A 21 -5.79 9.86 16.57
CA PHE A 21 -5.72 8.78 17.56
C PHE A 21 -4.68 8.99 18.66
N LYS A 22 -3.70 9.87 18.46
CA LYS A 22 -2.71 10.23 19.48
C LYS A 22 -3.36 10.74 20.77
N GLY A 23 -4.45 11.50 20.66
CA GLY A 23 -5.20 11.99 21.81
C GLY A 23 -6.20 11.00 22.40
N ILE A 24 -6.50 9.90 21.70
CA ILE A 24 -7.43 8.88 22.14
C ILE A 24 -6.68 7.76 22.87
N ASP A 25 -5.82 7.05 22.15
CA ASP A 25 -4.98 5.98 22.68
C ASP A 25 -3.75 5.79 21.78
N ASN A 26 -2.71 6.55 22.06
CA ASN A 26 -1.49 6.56 21.25
C ASN A 26 -0.87 5.17 21.08
N ALA A 27 -0.78 4.40 22.16
CA ALA A 27 -0.10 3.10 22.15
C ALA A 27 -0.90 2.00 21.44
N SER A 28 -2.23 2.12 21.39
CA SER A 28 -3.08 1.14 20.71
C SER A 28 -3.18 1.38 19.21
N TYR A 29 -3.00 2.62 18.75
CA TYR A 29 -3.17 2.94 17.32
C TYR A 29 -1.85 3.13 16.58
N TYR A 30 -0.81 3.63 17.23
CA TYR A 30 0.46 3.91 16.55
C TYR A 30 1.52 2.88 16.88
N ARG A 31 2.39 2.68 15.92
CA ARG A 31 3.55 1.82 16.05
C ARG A 31 4.67 2.59 16.72
N LEU A 32 4.94 2.25 17.96
CA LEU A 32 5.99 2.88 18.76
C LEU A 32 7.31 2.11 18.64
N VAL A 33 8.44 2.80 18.82
CA VAL A 33 9.76 2.18 18.85
C VAL A 33 9.89 1.33 20.11
N GLU A 34 10.32 0.07 19.94
CA GLU A 34 10.55 -0.83 21.08
C GLU A 34 11.66 -0.29 21.99
N GLY A 35 11.36 -0.18 23.27
CA GLY A 35 12.28 0.40 24.27
C GLY A 35 12.34 1.92 24.29
N ASP A 36 11.70 2.62 23.35
CA ASP A 36 11.58 4.09 23.30
C ASP A 36 10.20 4.51 22.82
N GLN A 37 9.22 4.34 23.68
CA GLN A 37 7.80 4.60 23.34
C GLN A 37 7.47 6.10 23.16
N GLN A 38 8.42 6.99 23.30
CA GLN A 38 8.27 8.40 22.94
C GLN A 38 8.26 8.59 21.42
N HIS A 39 8.94 7.71 20.67
CA HIS A 39 9.11 7.84 19.23
C HIS A 39 8.25 6.81 18.47
N TYR A 40 7.84 7.19 17.25
CA TYR A 40 7.13 6.31 16.34
C TYR A 40 8.10 5.51 15.46
N PHE A 41 7.77 4.26 15.20
CA PHE A 41 8.39 3.50 14.14
C PHE A 41 7.68 3.85 12.83
N ASP A 42 8.39 4.51 11.93
CA ASP A 42 7.83 5.05 10.69
C ASP A 42 8.39 4.33 9.46
N THR A 43 7.50 3.86 8.61
CA THR A 43 7.82 3.32 7.27
C THR A 43 7.12 4.10 6.16
N THR A 44 6.46 5.20 6.50
CA THR A 44 5.65 5.99 5.57
C THR A 44 6.35 7.26 5.07
N GLY A 45 7.36 7.72 5.82
CA GLY A 45 8.03 9.00 5.57
C GLY A 45 7.28 10.22 6.11
N THR A 46 6.12 10.01 6.75
CA THR A 46 5.32 11.10 7.33
C THR A 46 5.62 11.34 8.81
N GLY A 47 6.32 10.40 9.46
CA GLY A 47 6.72 10.48 10.84
C GLY A 47 5.97 9.54 11.79
N ASN A 48 4.94 8.82 11.32
CA ASN A 48 4.25 7.77 12.07
C ASN A 48 3.75 6.66 11.16
N SER A 49 3.51 5.49 11.75
CA SER A 49 2.76 4.40 11.11
C SER A 49 1.72 3.88 12.09
N LEU A 50 0.55 3.48 11.57
CA LEU A 50 -0.46 2.82 12.38
C LEU A 50 -0.04 1.38 12.71
N LEU A 51 -0.51 0.87 13.84
CA LEU A 51 -0.15 -0.45 14.37
C LEU A 51 -1.05 -1.54 13.79
N MET A 52 -0.64 -2.16 12.68
CA MET A 52 -1.43 -3.17 11.96
C MET A 52 -1.63 -4.51 12.70
N ARG A 53 -1.00 -4.72 13.83
CA ARG A 53 -1.29 -5.85 14.73
C ARG A 53 -2.27 -5.51 15.85
N SER A 54 -2.67 -4.25 15.97
CA SER A 54 -3.68 -3.83 16.95
C SER A 54 -5.09 -4.24 16.48
N PRO A 55 -5.83 -5.01 17.28
CA PRO A 55 -7.21 -5.33 16.93
C PRO A 55 -8.09 -4.09 16.74
N HIS A 56 -7.83 -3.03 17.51
CA HIS A 56 -8.57 -1.78 17.43
C HIS A 56 -8.30 -1.02 16.13
N ALA A 57 -7.03 -0.97 15.69
CA ALA A 57 -6.68 -0.37 14.40
C ALA A 57 -7.27 -1.17 13.23
N LEU A 58 -7.16 -2.51 13.26
CA LEU A 58 -7.75 -3.38 12.24
C LEU A 58 -9.27 -3.27 12.19
N GLN A 59 -9.94 -3.23 13.33
CA GLN A 59 -11.40 -3.05 13.38
C GLN A 59 -11.81 -1.70 12.80
N LEU A 60 -11.14 -0.62 13.19
CA LEU A 60 -11.42 0.72 12.67
C LEU A 60 -11.31 0.75 11.13
N ILE A 61 -10.24 0.18 10.58
CA ILE A 61 -10.01 0.12 9.14
C ILE A 61 -11.11 -0.70 8.46
N THR A 62 -11.40 -1.87 8.99
CA THR A 62 -12.40 -2.78 8.42
C THR A 62 -13.80 -2.16 8.44
N ASP A 63 -14.19 -1.55 9.55
CA ASP A 63 -15.49 -0.89 9.67
C ASP A 63 -15.60 0.33 8.74
N SER A 64 -14.51 1.09 8.58
CA SER A 64 -14.44 2.18 7.62
C SER A 64 -14.58 1.68 6.17
N LEU A 65 -13.87 0.63 5.78
CA LEU A 65 -13.99 0.04 4.44
C LEU A 65 -15.40 -0.47 4.15
N ARG A 66 -16.02 -1.17 5.11
CA ARG A 66 -17.42 -1.62 4.98
C ARG A 66 -18.37 -0.44 4.81
N TYR A 67 -18.22 0.60 5.60
CA TYR A 67 -19.04 1.81 5.50
C TYR A 67 -18.96 2.42 4.09
N TRP A 68 -17.76 2.59 3.55
CA TRP A 68 -17.58 3.11 2.21
C TRP A 68 -18.26 2.25 1.12
N VAL A 69 -18.27 0.93 1.29
CA VAL A 69 -18.92 0.02 0.34
C VAL A 69 -20.43 0.03 0.53
N THR A 70 -20.94 -0.12 1.77
CA THR A 70 -22.36 -0.33 2.03
C THR A 70 -23.19 0.95 2.00
N GLU A 71 -22.66 2.05 2.53
CA GLU A 71 -23.37 3.31 2.65
C GLU A 71 -23.03 4.28 1.52
N MET A 72 -21.76 4.33 1.12
CA MET A 72 -21.30 5.27 0.11
C MET A 72 -21.17 4.65 -1.28
N HIS A 73 -21.40 3.34 -1.40
CA HIS A 73 -21.48 2.58 -2.66
C HIS A 73 -20.22 2.68 -3.52
N VAL A 74 -19.02 2.65 -2.92
CA VAL A 74 -17.77 2.62 -3.68
C VAL A 74 -17.51 1.19 -4.21
N ASP A 75 -16.95 1.09 -5.42
CA ASP A 75 -16.69 -0.18 -6.11
C ASP A 75 -15.30 -0.75 -5.80
N GLY A 76 -14.51 -0.08 -5.01
CA GLY A 76 -13.19 -0.54 -4.62
C GLY A 76 -12.28 0.53 -4.06
N PHE A 77 -11.09 0.11 -3.70
CA PHE A 77 -10.10 0.94 -3.01
C PHE A 77 -8.73 0.86 -3.67
N ARG A 78 -8.00 1.98 -3.66
CA ARG A 78 -6.56 2.01 -3.81
C ARG A 78 -5.96 2.34 -2.44
N PHE A 79 -5.11 1.47 -1.94
CA PHE A 79 -4.46 1.63 -0.65
C PHE A 79 -3.09 2.28 -0.81
N ASP A 80 -2.94 3.45 -0.22
CA ASP A 80 -1.69 4.18 -0.12
C ASP A 80 -0.68 3.39 0.70
N LEU A 81 0.59 3.34 0.26
CA LEU A 81 1.68 2.63 0.91
C LEU A 81 1.25 1.27 1.49
N ALA A 82 0.61 0.44 0.69
CA ALA A 82 -0.03 -0.78 1.16
C ALA A 82 0.95 -1.79 1.77
N ALA A 83 2.24 -1.70 1.47
CA ALA A 83 3.27 -2.51 2.13
C ALA A 83 3.34 -2.23 3.65
N THR A 84 3.11 -0.99 4.09
CA THR A 84 3.04 -0.64 5.51
C THR A 84 1.90 -1.37 6.23
N LEU A 85 0.75 -1.57 5.56
CA LEU A 85 -0.40 -2.30 6.12
C LEU A 85 -0.12 -3.79 6.31
N ALA A 86 0.83 -4.32 5.57
CA ALA A 86 1.28 -5.70 5.68
C ALA A 86 2.37 -5.92 6.75
N ARG A 87 2.83 -4.88 7.44
CA ARG A 87 3.89 -4.98 8.44
C ARG A 87 3.31 -5.25 9.82
N GLN A 88 3.29 -6.50 10.24
CA GLN A 88 2.97 -6.85 11.64
C GLN A 88 4.15 -6.53 12.57
N PHE A 89 5.36 -6.82 12.12
CA PHE A 89 6.62 -6.50 12.79
C PHE A 89 7.45 -5.54 11.92
N GLN A 90 8.74 -5.75 11.81
CA GLN A 90 9.59 -4.88 11.00
C GLN A 90 9.49 -5.17 9.51
N GLU A 91 9.26 -6.42 9.14
CA GLU A 91 9.22 -6.86 7.75
C GLU A 91 7.79 -6.90 7.19
N VAL A 92 7.68 -6.85 5.86
CA VAL A 92 6.40 -7.05 5.18
C VAL A 92 6.04 -8.53 5.24
N ASP A 93 4.88 -8.81 5.81
CA ASP A 93 4.35 -10.17 5.94
C ASP A 93 3.18 -10.38 4.99
N LYS A 94 3.34 -11.30 4.04
CA LYS A 94 2.29 -11.66 3.08
C LYS A 94 1.11 -12.40 3.71
N LEU A 95 1.29 -12.94 4.91
CA LEU A 95 0.27 -13.60 5.74
C LEU A 95 -0.18 -12.70 6.88
N SER A 96 -0.10 -11.39 6.69
CA SER A 96 -0.50 -10.46 7.74
C SER A 96 -1.99 -10.53 8.03
N ALA A 97 -2.36 -10.29 9.28
CA ALA A 97 -3.75 -10.25 9.71
C ALA A 97 -4.61 -9.27 8.88
N PHE A 98 -4.02 -8.20 8.39
CA PHE A 98 -4.71 -7.26 7.51
C PHE A 98 -5.22 -7.93 6.22
N PHE A 99 -4.36 -8.70 5.53
CA PHE A 99 -4.78 -9.39 4.32
C PHE A 99 -5.82 -10.47 4.59
N ASP A 100 -5.60 -11.28 5.64
CA ASP A 100 -6.55 -12.33 6.01
C ASP A 100 -7.94 -11.77 6.32
N ILE A 101 -8.00 -10.67 7.08
CA ILE A 101 -9.27 -10.00 7.42
C ILE A 101 -9.95 -9.47 6.15
N VAL A 102 -9.22 -8.80 5.27
CA VAL A 102 -9.77 -8.23 4.03
C VAL A 102 -10.26 -9.33 3.09
N GLU A 103 -9.53 -10.44 2.96
CA GLU A 103 -9.92 -11.56 2.09
C GLU A 103 -11.10 -12.36 2.62
N GLN A 104 -11.24 -12.49 3.95
CA GLN A 104 -12.36 -13.21 4.58
C GLN A 104 -13.63 -12.36 4.69
N ASP A 105 -13.51 -11.05 4.61
CA ASP A 105 -14.66 -10.15 4.78
C ASP A 105 -15.66 -10.29 3.63
N PRO A 106 -16.95 -10.60 3.90
CA PRO A 106 -17.93 -10.88 2.86
C PRO A 106 -18.33 -9.65 2.02
N ILE A 107 -17.97 -8.46 2.47
CA ILE A 107 -18.24 -7.18 1.78
C ILE A 107 -16.99 -6.71 1.04
N ILE A 108 -15.88 -6.57 1.76
CA ILE A 108 -14.64 -5.99 1.23
C ILE A 108 -14.01 -6.90 0.17
N SER A 109 -14.05 -8.21 0.33
CA SER A 109 -13.49 -9.17 -0.64
C SER A 109 -14.18 -9.15 -2.02
N ARG A 110 -15.34 -8.51 -2.15
CA ARG A 110 -16.11 -8.44 -3.40
C ARG A 110 -15.82 -7.21 -4.23
N VAL A 111 -15.16 -6.23 -3.69
CA VAL A 111 -14.83 -4.98 -4.38
C VAL A 111 -13.40 -5.00 -4.92
N LYS A 112 -13.06 -4.06 -5.79
CA LYS A 112 -11.73 -3.97 -6.37
C LYS A 112 -10.71 -3.51 -5.32
N LEU A 113 -9.64 -4.27 -5.15
CA LEU A 113 -8.54 -3.94 -4.25
C LEU A 113 -7.28 -3.66 -5.07
N ILE A 114 -6.71 -2.48 -4.88
CA ILE A 114 -5.52 -2.02 -5.60
C ILE A 114 -4.48 -1.59 -4.56
N ALA A 115 -3.30 -2.12 -4.63
CA ALA A 115 -2.20 -1.73 -3.77
C ALA A 115 -1.28 -0.72 -4.45
N GLU A 116 -0.85 0.28 -3.72
CA GLU A 116 0.44 0.88 -3.93
C GLU A 116 1.48 -0.02 -3.23
N PRO A 117 2.23 -0.86 -3.99
CA PRO A 117 2.92 -2.00 -3.41
C PRO A 117 4.32 -1.66 -2.92
N TRP A 118 4.48 -0.54 -2.22
CA TRP A 118 5.73 -0.13 -1.58
C TRP A 118 5.51 0.66 -0.31
N ASP A 119 6.59 0.84 0.43
CA ASP A 119 6.78 1.81 1.51
C ASP A 119 8.27 2.18 1.62
N LEU A 120 8.64 3.03 2.57
CA LEU A 120 10.02 3.52 2.73
C LEU A 120 10.86 2.65 3.68
N GLY A 121 10.29 1.63 4.28
CA GLY A 121 11.02 0.72 5.17
C GLY A 121 11.87 -0.29 4.43
N SER A 122 12.75 -0.98 5.15
CA SER A 122 13.55 -2.08 4.59
C SER A 122 12.65 -3.14 3.96
N GLY A 123 12.99 -3.60 2.75
CA GLY A 123 12.20 -4.57 2.00
C GLY A 123 10.82 -4.05 1.59
N GLY A 124 10.58 -2.74 1.60
CA GLY A 124 9.26 -2.15 1.35
C GLY A 124 8.74 -2.24 -0.08
N TYR A 125 9.61 -2.43 -1.08
CA TYR A 125 9.21 -2.52 -2.49
C TYR A 125 8.70 -3.94 -2.82
N GLN A 126 7.38 -4.10 -2.89
CA GLN A 126 6.67 -5.39 -2.95
C GLN A 126 5.90 -5.62 -4.26
N VAL A 127 6.28 -4.98 -5.35
CA VAL A 127 5.63 -5.19 -6.66
C VAL A 127 5.71 -6.67 -7.07
N GLY A 128 4.56 -7.28 -7.33
CA GLY A 128 4.42 -8.72 -7.57
C GLY A 128 4.18 -9.55 -6.31
N GLY A 129 4.21 -8.94 -5.12
CA GLY A 129 4.17 -9.63 -3.83
C GLY A 129 2.81 -9.72 -3.15
N PHE A 130 1.80 -8.99 -3.59
CA PHE A 130 0.48 -8.95 -2.97
C PHE A 130 -0.36 -10.21 -3.26
N PRO A 131 -1.41 -10.48 -2.46
CA PRO A 131 -2.31 -11.62 -2.67
C PRO A 131 -2.96 -11.63 -4.06
N SER A 132 -3.45 -12.79 -4.48
CA SER A 132 -3.95 -13.00 -5.86
C SER A 132 -5.22 -12.21 -6.18
N SER A 133 -5.99 -11.83 -5.19
CA SER A 133 -7.20 -10.99 -5.30
C SER A 133 -6.90 -9.51 -5.56
N TRP A 134 -5.66 -9.06 -5.31
CA TRP A 134 -5.24 -7.68 -5.44
C TRP A 134 -4.70 -7.35 -6.82
N SER A 135 -4.95 -6.13 -7.26
CA SER A 135 -4.18 -5.46 -8.32
C SER A 135 -3.13 -4.55 -7.70
N GLU A 136 -2.09 -4.25 -8.46
CA GLU A 136 -0.98 -3.45 -7.98
C GLU A 136 -0.64 -2.33 -8.95
N TRP A 137 -0.31 -1.17 -8.43
CA TRP A 137 0.39 -0.16 -9.21
C TRP A 137 1.76 -0.69 -9.62
N ASN A 138 1.98 -0.82 -10.92
CA ASN A 138 3.22 -1.41 -11.43
C ASN A 138 4.31 -0.35 -11.59
N GLY A 139 5.08 -0.12 -10.52
CA GLY A 139 6.21 0.81 -10.54
C GLY A 139 7.30 0.40 -11.54
N ARG A 140 7.50 -0.90 -11.78
CA ARG A 140 8.46 -1.36 -12.80
C ARG A 140 8.02 -1.01 -14.21
N TYR A 141 6.72 -1.09 -14.49
CA TYR A 141 6.18 -0.60 -15.77
C TYR A 141 6.48 0.89 -15.94
N ARG A 142 6.13 1.70 -14.94
CA ARG A 142 6.40 3.14 -14.95
C ARG A 142 7.86 3.46 -15.27
N ASP A 143 8.77 2.86 -14.52
CA ASP A 143 10.19 3.18 -14.61
C ASP A 143 10.78 2.69 -15.93
N THR A 144 10.45 1.47 -16.37
CA THR A 144 10.90 0.91 -17.64
C THR A 144 10.41 1.72 -18.84
N VAL A 145 9.14 2.16 -18.83
CA VAL A 145 8.60 3.00 -19.91
C VAL A 145 9.31 4.34 -19.95
N ARG A 146 9.53 4.97 -18.81
CA ARG A 146 10.27 6.24 -18.72
C ARG A 146 11.70 6.08 -19.24
N ASP A 147 12.40 5.01 -18.86
CA ASP A 147 13.76 4.73 -19.30
C ASP A 147 13.84 4.48 -20.80
N PHE A 148 12.89 3.73 -21.36
CA PHE A 148 12.81 3.51 -22.80
C PHE A 148 12.68 4.82 -23.59
N TRP A 149 11.75 5.69 -23.17
CA TRP A 149 11.54 6.97 -23.83
C TRP A 149 12.67 7.99 -23.60
N ARG A 150 13.44 7.85 -22.53
CA ARG A 150 14.68 8.61 -22.30
C ARG A 150 15.89 8.02 -23.04
N SER A 151 15.69 7.02 -23.89
CA SER A 151 16.74 6.33 -24.66
C SER A 151 17.83 5.69 -23.78
N GLN A 152 17.45 5.19 -22.62
CA GLN A 152 18.39 4.41 -21.79
C GLN A 152 18.77 3.12 -22.54
N PRO A 153 20.08 2.76 -22.58
CA PRO A 153 20.52 1.58 -23.29
C PRO A 153 19.96 0.29 -22.67
N SER A 154 19.76 -0.73 -23.51
CA SER A 154 19.36 -2.08 -23.10
C SER A 154 17.97 -2.22 -22.44
N THR A 155 17.08 -1.23 -22.61
CA THR A 155 15.73 -1.27 -22.01
C THR A 155 14.70 -2.04 -22.81
N LEU A 156 14.93 -2.31 -24.11
CA LEU A 156 13.94 -2.91 -24.98
C LEU A 156 13.40 -4.29 -24.52
N PRO A 157 14.21 -5.23 -24.04
CA PRO A 157 13.69 -6.53 -23.56
C PRO A 157 12.74 -6.38 -22.37
N GLU A 158 13.08 -5.53 -21.40
CA GLU A 158 12.22 -5.28 -20.26
C GLU A 158 10.96 -4.52 -20.66
N PHE A 159 11.09 -3.51 -21.51
CA PHE A 159 9.93 -2.79 -22.06
C PHE A 159 8.92 -3.73 -22.73
N ALA A 160 9.39 -4.67 -23.54
CA ALA A 160 8.52 -5.68 -24.15
C ALA A 160 7.81 -6.55 -23.08
N SER A 161 8.53 -7.00 -22.05
CA SER A 161 7.94 -7.76 -20.94
C SER A 161 6.88 -6.96 -20.18
N ARG A 162 7.13 -5.67 -19.95
CA ARG A 162 6.16 -4.78 -19.28
C ARG A 162 4.89 -4.61 -20.11
N LEU A 163 5.01 -4.39 -21.42
CA LEU A 163 3.86 -4.27 -22.34
C LEU A 163 3.05 -5.56 -22.46
N MET A 164 3.69 -6.72 -22.34
CA MET A 164 3.03 -8.04 -22.39
C MET A 164 2.41 -8.46 -21.04
N GLY A 165 2.31 -7.56 -20.06
CA GLY A 165 1.60 -7.81 -18.79
C GLY A 165 2.48 -8.28 -17.65
N SER A 166 3.82 -8.10 -17.73
CA SER A 166 4.75 -8.35 -16.61
C SER A 166 4.60 -9.77 -16.01
N SER A 167 4.64 -10.79 -16.84
CA SER A 167 4.46 -12.19 -16.41
C SER A 167 5.48 -12.64 -15.36
N ASP A 168 6.68 -12.11 -15.38
CA ASP A 168 7.73 -12.31 -14.38
C ASP A 168 7.32 -11.86 -12.98
N LEU A 169 6.40 -10.91 -12.86
CA LEU A 169 5.89 -10.39 -11.59
C LEU A 169 4.63 -11.11 -11.11
N TYR A 170 3.72 -11.44 -12.03
CA TYR A 170 2.36 -11.86 -11.67
C TYR A 170 2.07 -13.33 -11.96
N GLN A 171 2.66 -13.92 -12.99
CA GLN A 171 2.35 -15.30 -13.36
C GLN A 171 2.83 -16.32 -12.32
N VAL A 172 3.93 -16.02 -11.63
CA VAL A 172 4.49 -16.87 -10.56
C VAL A 172 3.47 -17.14 -9.45
N ASN A 173 2.61 -16.15 -9.17
CA ASN A 173 1.55 -16.24 -8.16
C ASN A 173 0.19 -16.58 -8.76
N GLY A 174 0.13 -17.08 -10.00
CA GLY A 174 -1.11 -17.45 -10.71
C GLY A 174 -1.98 -16.25 -11.11
N ARG A 175 -1.48 -15.03 -11.00
CA ARG A 175 -2.21 -13.82 -11.38
C ARG A 175 -2.14 -13.56 -12.88
N ARG A 176 -3.18 -12.91 -13.39
CA ARG A 176 -3.29 -12.52 -14.79
C ARG A 176 -2.67 -11.12 -15.03
N PRO A 177 -2.41 -10.73 -16.30
CA PRO A 177 -1.93 -9.39 -16.63
C PRO A 177 -2.80 -8.24 -16.07
N VAL A 178 -4.08 -8.47 -15.86
CA VAL A 178 -5.04 -7.51 -15.27
C VAL A 178 -4.70 -7.14 -13.81
N ALA A 179 -3.85 -7.88 -13.14
CA ALA A 179 -3.33 -7.51 -11.83
C ALA A 179 -2.40 -6.29 -11.89
N SER A 180 -1.83 -6.01 -13.05
CA SER A 180 -0.95 -4.87 -13.28
C SER A 180 -1.76 -3.61 -13.61
N VAL A 181 -1.75 -2.62 -12.73
CA VAL A 181 -2.20 -1.27 -13.04
C VAL A 181 -1.02 -0.49 -13.61
N ASN A 182 -1.02 -0.34 -14.93
CA ASN A 182 0.04 0.33 -15.66
C ASN A 182 -0.16 1.84 -15.63
N PHE A 183 0.88 2.59 -15.32
CA PHE A 183 0.87 4.05 -15.29
C PHE A 183 2.25 4.60 -15.65
N ILE A 184 2.30 5.88 -16.03
CA ILE A 184 3.54 6.60 -16.36
C ILE A 184 3.75 7.76 -15.37
N THR A 185 2.67 8.42 -14.99
CA THR A 185 2.63 9.51 -14.02
C THR A 185 1.65 9.20 -12.90
N ALA A 186 1.91 9.70 -11.71
CA ALA A 186 1.05 9.61 -10.55
C ALA A 186 1.06 10.98 -9.83
N HIS A 187 0.43 11.06 -8.66
CA HIS A 187 0.45 12.25 -7.80
C HIS A 187 1.83 12.54 -7.21
N ASP A 188 2.71 11.53 -7.16
CA ASP A 188 4.09 11.66 -6.70
C ASP A 188 5.04 12.01 -7.84
N GLY A 189 6.04 12.84 -7.55
CA GLY A 189 7.09 13.22 -8.47
C GLY A 189 6.65 14.31 -9.45
N PHE A 190 7.36 14.40 -10.56
CA PHE A 190 7.16 15.41 -11.57
C PHE A 190 6.03 15.07 -12.53
N THR A 191 5.38 16.07 -13.08
CA THR A 191 4.43 15.91 -14.19
C THR A 191 5.16 15.67 -15.51
N MET A 192 4.40 15.34 -16.56
CA MET A 192 5.00 15.21 -17.90
C MET A 192 5.40 16.57 -18.51
N ASN A 193 5.01 17.68 -17.89
CA ASN A 193 5.35 19.03 -18.30
C ASN A 193 6.60 19.57 -17.60
N ASP A 194 7.05 18.95 -16.53
CA ASP A 194 8.26 19.31 -15.80
C ASP A 194 9.51 18.67 -16.42
#